data_0e475589aba9ddc7bf47affd477bbdec
#
_entry.id   0e475589aba9ddc7bf47affd477bbdec
#
_cell.length_a   1.000
_cell.length_b   1.000
_cell.length_c   1.000
_cell.angle_alpha   90.00
_cell.angle_beta   90.00
_cell.angle_gamma   90.00
#
_symmetry.space_group_name_H-M   'P 1'
#
loop_
_entity.id
_entity.type
_entity.pdbx_description
1 polymer ?
#
loop_
_entity_poly.entity_id
_entity_poly.type
_entity_poly.pdbx_seq_one_letter_code
_entity_poly.pdbx_strand_id
1 'polypeptide(L)'
;MSVQALRSSFGNNCHWCGLPMDFAEPRSTPDSATIEHLNDSTLGGVRKQKHRRLAHAICNRTRNEFKLQAERNFERWLAERVELSRLVRVADLAAAX
;
A
#
# COMPACT_ATOMS: atom_id res chain seq x y z
N MET A 1 -4.48 16.98 1.52
CA MET A 1 -5.55 16.07 1.08
C MET A 1 -5.70 14.96 2.09
N SER A 2 -6.92 14.58 2.38
CA SER A 2 -7.20 13.64 3.46
C SER A 2 -7.28 12.22 2.94
N VAL A 3 -7.23 11.27 3.88
CA VAL A 3 -7.41 9.87 3.55
C VAL A 3 -8.77 9.64 2.90
N GLN A 4 -9.83 10.29 3.42
CA GLN A 4 -11.15 10.09 2.88
C GLN A 4 -11.28 10.63 1.46
N ALA A 5 -10.64 11.76 1.17
CA ALA A 5 -10.68 12.30 -0.19
C ALA A 5 -9.97 11.36 -1.16
N LEU A 6 -8.85 10.82 -0.76
CA LEU A 6 -8.14 9.88 -1.62
C LEU A 6 -8.92 8.58 -1.78
N ARG A 7 -9.60 8.14 -0.73
CA ARG A 7 -10.43 6.96 -0.82
C ARG A 7 -11.54 7.15 -1.85
N SER A 8 -12.15 8.32 -1.86
CA SER A 8 -13.19 8.61 -2.83
C SER A 8 -12.67 8.58 -4.26
N SER A 9 -11.45 9.04 -4.46
CA SER A 9 -10.87 9.09 -5.80
C SER A 9 -10.32 7.77 -6.27
N PHE A 10 -9.70 7.00 -5.39
CA PHE A 10 -8.92 5.83 -5.81
C PHE A 10 -9.41 4.50 -5.23
N GLY A 11 -10.39 4.54 -4.35
CA GLY A 11 -10.95 3.30 -3.82
C GLY A 11 -10.26 2.81 -2.57
N ASN A 12 -10.51 1.55 -2.23
CA ASN A 12 -10.12 0.99 -0.95
C ASN A 12 -8.85 0.17 -0.98
N ASN A 13 -8.24 -0.02 -2.14
CA ASN A 13 -7.12 -0.94 -2.26
C ASN A 13 -5.81 -0.20 -2.29
N CYS A 14 -4.81 -0.83 -1.68
CA CYS A 14 -3.47 -0.27 -1.59
C CYS A 14 -2.88 -0.03 -2.97
N HIS A 15 -2.23 1.11 -3.14
CA HIS A 15 -1.59 1.44 -4.41
C HIS A 15 -0.50 0.43 -4.76
N TRP A 16 0.23 -0.07 -3.73
CA TRP A 16 1.37 -0.92 -3.99
C TRP A 16 0.99 -2.38 -4.20
N CYS A 17 0.25 -2.96 -3.26
CA CYS A 17 -0.01 -4.40 -3.35
C CYS A 17 -1.39 -4.74 -3.89
N GLY A 18 -2.28 -3.78 -3.98
CA GLY A 18 -3.61 -4.01 -4.55
C GLY A 18 -4.61 -4.65 -3.62
N LEU A 19 -4.25 -4.89 -2.38
CA LEU A 19 -5.14 -5.53 -1.42
C LEU A 19 -5.92 -4.48 -0.65
N PRO A 20 -7.10 -4.86 -0.13
CA PRO A 20 -7.92 -3.89 0.62
C PRO A 20 -7.21 -3.40 1.87
N MET A 21 -7.46 -2.14 2.20
CA MET A 21 -6.87 -1.51 3.37
C MET A 21 -7.88 -1.39 4.49
N ASP A 22 -7.37 -1.17 5.71
CA ASP A 22 -8.19 -0.97 6.89
C ASP A 22 -8.35 0.53 7.11
N PHE A 23 -9.60 0.99 7.12
CA PHE A 23 -9.90 2.42 7.32
C PHE A 23 -10.44 2.72 8.72
N ALA A 24 -10.46 1.73 9.59
CA ALA A 24 -11.00 1.93 10.94
C ALA A 24 -10.09 2.83 11.76
N GLU A 25 -10.71 3.68 12.55
CA GLU A 25 -9.96 4.56 13.44
C GLU A 25 -9.67 3.85 14.75
N PRO A 26 -8.53 4.10 15.37
CA PRO A 26 -7.41 4.89 14.85
C PRO A 26 -6.64 4.09 13.81
N ARG A 27 -6.11 4.78 12.83
CA ARG A 27 -5.40 4.11 11.74
C ARG A 27 -3.94 3.89 12.16
N SER A 28 -3.73 2.91 13.01
CA SER A 28 -2.42 2.68 13.59
C SER A 28 -1.91 1.25 13.46
N THR A 29 -2.54 0.44 12.61
CA THR A 29 -2.08 -0.92 12.40
C THR A 29 -1.30 -1.01 11.09
N PRO A 30 -0.55 -2.10 10.88
CA PRO A 30 0.17 -2.26 9.61
C PRO A 30 -0.74 -2.28 8.38
N ASP A 31 -2.00 -2.66 8.57
CA ASP A 31 -2.94 -2.71 7.45
C ASP A 31 -3.70 -1.41 7.25
N SER A 32 -3.45 -0.42 8.10
CA SER A 32 -4.18 0.84 8.02
C SER A 32 -3.84 1.60 6.76
N ALA A 33 -4.83 2.33 6.24
CA ALA A 33 -4.63 3.19 5.09
C ALA A 33 -3.78 4.39 5.50
N THR A 34 -2.76 4.68 4.69
CA THR A 34 -1.90 5.85 4.90
C THR A 34 -1.72 6.56 3.58
N ILE A 35 -1.25 7.80 3.64
CA ILE A 35 -1.02 8.58 2.43
C ILE A 35 0.40 8.37 1.95
N GLU A 36 0.52 7.91 0.72
CA GLU A 36 1.81 7.66 0.08
C GLU A 36 2.09 8.77 -0.93
N HIS A 37 3.30 9.28 -0.92
CA HIS A 37 3.73 10.31 -1.87
C HIS A 37 4.56 9.64 -2.96
N LEU A 38 4.02 9.61 -4.18
CA LEU A 38 4.66 8.89 -5.27
C LEU A 38 5.81 9.66 -5.90
N ASN A 39 5.75 10.97 -5.84
CA ASN A 39 6.69 11.78 -6.59
C ASN A 39 7.90 12.16 -5.77
N ASP A 40 8.52 11.20 -5.20
CA ASP A 40 9.76 11.50 -4.51
C ASP A 40 10.72 12.16 -5.50
N SER A 41 12.00 12.20 -5.17
CA SER A 41 12.96 12.93 -5.98
C SER A 41 13.02 12.43 -7.43
N THR A 42 12.62 11.20 -7.69
CA THR A 42 12.69 10.69 -9.06
C THR A 42 11.68 11.34 -9.98
N LEU A 43 10.63 11.93 -9.41
CA LEU A 43 9.61 12.59 -10.21
C LEU A 43 9.65 14.11 -10.04
N GLY A 44 10.78 14.64 -9.63
CA GLY A 44 10.92 16.07 -9.49
C GLY A 44 10.73 16.57 -8.08
N GLY A 45 10.42 15.70 -7.16
CA GLY A 45 10.34 16.06 -5.77
C GLY A 45 9.20 16.99 -5.40
N VAL A 46 8.21 17.11 -6.24
CA VAL A 46 7.11 18.03 -6.00
C VAL A 46 5.98 17.30 -5.28
N ARG A 47 5.49 17.89 -4.21
CA ARG A 47 4.42 17.28 -3.43
C ARG A 47 3.06 17.72 -3.92
N LYS A 48 2.73 17.34 -5.10
CA LYS A 48 1.44 17.69 -5.68
C LYS A 48 0.41 16.63 -5.31
N GLN A 49 -0.83 17.06 -5.18
CA GLN A 49 -1.89 16.15 -4.80
C GLN A 49 -2.06 15.02 -5.79
N LYS A 50 -1.83 15.29 -7.06
CA LYS A 50 -1.98 14.25 -8.07
C LYS A 50 -1.02 13.09 -7.87
N HIS A 51 0.02 13.29 -7.06
CA HIS A 51 0.98 12.23 -6.80
C HIS A 51 0.72 11.50 -5.50
N ARG A 52 -0.39 11.78 -4.83
CA ARG A 52 -0.70 11.12 -3.57
C ARG A 52 -1.65 9.97 -3.80
N ARG A 53 -1.41 8.90 -3.08
CA ARG A 53 -2.24 7.70 -3.16
C ARG A 53 -2.38 7.12 -1.77
N LEU A 54 -3.25 6.11 -1.63
CA LEU A 54 -3.39 5.41 -0.37
C LEU A 54 -2.64 4.10 -0.43
N ALA A 55 -2.00 3.73 0.66
CA ALA A 55 -1.27 2.47 0.76
C ALA A 55 -1.33 1.97 2.19
N HIS A 56 -1.20 0.65 2.35
CA HIS A 56 -1.06 0.10 3.69
C HIS A 56 0.11 0.74 4.40
N ALA A 57 -0.02 0.92 5.72
CA ALA A 57 1.09 1.48 6.50
C ALA A 57 2.35 0.63 6.32
N ILE A 58 2.20 -0.69 6.30
CA ILE A 58 3.36 -1.55 6.12
C ILE A 58 3.99 -1.37 4.73
N CYS A 59 3.17 -1.24 3.70
CA CYS A 59 3.70 -1.04 2.35
C CYS A 59 4.41 0.29 2.23
N ASN A 60 3.82 1.33 2.81
CA ASN A 60 4.40 2.67 2.77
C ASN A 60 5.74 2.68 3.49
N ARG A 61 5.79 2.10 4.68
CA ARG A 61 7.03 2.08 5.46
C ARG A 61 8.10 1.26 4.76
N THR A 62 7.73 0.11 4.21
CA THR A 62 8.70 -0.76 3.55
C THR A 62 9.25 -0.08 2.29
N ARG A 63 8.39 0.59 1.55
CA ARG A 63 8.83 1.33 0.37
C ARG A 63 9.88 2.37 0.75
N ASN A 64 9.64 3.08 1.86
CA ASN A 64 10.59 4.10 2.29
C ASN A 64 11.90 3.50 2.76
N GLU A 65 11.87 2.31 3.34
CA GLU A 65 13.09 1.65 3.75
C GLU A 65 13.93 1.24 2.56
N PHE A 66 13.28 0.87 1.46
CA PHE A 66 14.00 0.42 0.28
C PHE A 66 14.36 1.53 -0.68
N LYS A 67 13.90 2.75 -0.43
CA LYS A 67 14.04 3.78 -1.44
C LYS A 67 15.50 4.20 -1.64
N LEU A 68 16.34 3.99 -0.66
CA LEU A 68 17.77 4.25 -0.81
C LEU A 68 18.55 3.02 -1.25
N GLN A 69 17.85 1.92 -1.47
CA GLN A 69 18.45 0.69 -1.94
C GLN A 69 17.89 0.40 -3.33
N ALA A 70 18.14 -0.81 -3.80
CA ALA A 70 17.62 -1.18 -5.11
C ALA A 70 16.10 -1.32 -5.03
N GLU A 71 15.43 -0.66 -5.94
CA GLU A 71 13.97 -0.76 -6.00
C GLU A 71 13.52 -2.19 -6.26
N ARG A 72 14.39 -2.97 -6.86
CA ARG A 72 14.11 -4.35 -7.13
C ARG A 72 13.77 -5.14 -5.87
N ASN A 73 14.40 -4.79 -4.76
CA ASN A 73 14.11 -5.47 -3.50
C ASN A 73 12.69 -5.21 -3.05
N PHE A 74 12.20 -3.99 -3.25
CA PHE A 74 10.84 -3.67 -2.88
C PHE A 74 9.84 -4.40 -3.77
N GLU A 75 10.14 -4.50 -5.05
CA GLU A 75 9.26 -5.21 -5.97
C GLU A 75 9.15 -6.68 -5.59
N ARG A 76 10.26 -7.29 -5.20
CA ARG A 76 10.25 -8.67 -4.76
C ARG A 76 9.39 -8.81 -3.49
N TRP A 77 9.57 -7.90 -2.56
CA TRP A 77 8.79 -7.93 -1.33
C TRP A 77 7.29 -7.85 -1.62
N LEU A 78 6.92 -6.97 -2.55
CA LEU A 78 5.51 -6.84 -2.91
C LEU A 78 4.96 -8.12 -3.53
N ALA A 79 5.72 -8.72 -4.43
CA ALA A 79 5.27 -9.94 -5.07
C ALA A 79 5.04 -11.05 -4.06
N GLU A 80 5.92 -11.16 -3.08
CA GLU A 80 5.76 -12.18 -2.04
C GLU A 80 4.54 -11.87 -1.17
N ARG A 81 4.30 -10.61 -0.87
CA ARG A 81 3.15 -10.22 -0.06
C ARG A 81 1.84 -10.60 -0.76
N VAL A 82 1.75 -10.31 -2.03
CA VAL A 82 0.54 -10.61 -2.80
C VAL A 82 0.33 -12.11 -2.90
N GLU A 83 1.40 -12.85 -3.14
CA GLU A 83 1.29 -14.30 -3.27
C GLU A 83 0.84 -14.94 -1.97
N LEU A 84 1.38 -14.50 -0.84
CA LEU A 84 0.98 -15.05 0.44
C LEU A 84 -0.48 -14.74 0.74
N SER A 85 -0.93 -13.55 0.41
CA SER A 85 -2.34 -13.19 0.63
C SER A 85 -3.26 -14.08 -0.20
N ARG A 86 -2.85 -14.38 -1.43
CA ARG A 86 -3.66 -15.23 -2.28
C ARG A 86 -3.73 -16.65 -1.73
N LEU A 87 -2.63 -17.17 -1.23
CA LEU A 87 -2.60 -18.50 -0.65
C LEU A 87 -3.49 -18.58 0.58
N VAL A 88 -3.48 -17.56 1.41
CA VAL A 88 -4.34 -17.54 2.58
C VAL A 88 -5.80 -17.57 2.17
N ARG A 89 -6.16 -16.81 1.15
CA ARG A 89 -7.55 -16.78 0.70
C ARG A 89 -7.99 -18.12 0.15
N VAL A 90 -7.13 -18.79 -0.58
CA VAL A 90 -7.46 -20.11 -1.11
C VAL A 90 -7.67 -21.10 0.04
N ALA A 91 -6.82 -21.04 1.04
CA ALA A 91 -6.96 -21.90 2.21
C ALA A 91 -8.27 -21.63 2.95
N ASP A 92 -8.66 -20.36 3.07
CA ASP A 92 -9.93 -20.02 3.70
C ASP A 92 -11.11 -20.57 2.93
N LEU A 93 -11.06 -20.48 1.62
CA LEU A 93 -12.15 -21.01 0.80
C LEU A 93 -12.25 -22.52 0.92
N ALA A 94 -11.13 -23.20 0.92
CA ALA A 94 -11.10 -24.65 1.10
C ALA A 94 -11.66 -25.05 2.46
N ALA A 95 -11.32 -24.31 3.49
CA ALA A 95 -11.79 -24.60 4.83
C ALA A 95 -13.29 -24.35 4.96
N ALA A 96 -13.84 -23.44 4.19
CA ALA A 96 -15.27 -23.15 4.22
C ALA A 96 -16.11 -24.22 3.59
N UNK A 97 -15.47 -24.74 2.95
CA UNK A 97 -16.11 -25.69 2.24
C UNK A 97 -16.60 -26.62 2.81
#